data_81fd1e9bcd898e92d38c6bf13912f01c
#
_entry.id   81fd1e9bcd898e92d38c6bf13912f01c
#
_cell.length_a   1.000
_cell.length_b   1.000
_cell.length_c   1.000
_cell.angle_alpha   90.00
_cell.angle_beta   90.00
_cell.angle_gamma   90.00
#
_symmetry.space_group_name_H-M   'P 1'
#
loop_
_entity.id
_entity.type
_entity.pdbx_description
1 polymer ?
#
loop_
_entity_poly.entity_id
_entity_poly.type
_entity_poly.pdbx_seq_one_letter_code
_entity_poly.pdbx_strand_id
1 'polypeptide(L)'
;NTRSRGLGDVYKRQSPGIPIRLNIKKPKKQEAFILIKKRKYSKKNFYYLSKKNNLKEAAKNLYKTLRKIKKKKFKSIAVEKIPNIGFGETINDRLIRASK
;
A
#
# COMPACT_ATOMS: atom_id res chain seq x y z
N ASN A 1 -16.07 -22.91 10.72
CA ASN A 1 -16.11 -22.71 10.59
C ASN A 1 -16.19 -22.68 10.34
N THR A 2 -16.26 -22.41 10.46
CA THR A 2 -16.40 -22.10 10.28
C THR A 2 -16.27 -21.99 10.14
N ARG A 3 -16.12 -22.11 10.59
CA ARG A 3 -16.06 -21.64 10.55
C ARG A 3 -15.75 -21.41 10.09
N SER A 4 -15.66 -21.47 10.01
CA SER A 4 -15.47 -21.04 9.63
C SER A 4 -15.20 -20.98 9.04
N ARG A 5 -15.23 -20.85 8.90
CA ARG A 5 -15.24 -20.47 8.17
C ARG A 5 -15.62 -19.47 7.50
N GLY A 6 -16.29 -19.17 7.03
CA GLY A 6 -16.92 -17.94 6.54
C GLY A 6 -16.36 -16.70 7.14
N LEU A 7 -15.99 -16.76 8.34
CA LEU A 7 -15.36 -15.64 9.04
C LEU A 7 -14.01 -15.30 8.42
N GLY A 8 -13.25 -16.28 8.03
CA GLY A 8 -11.98 -16.03 7.36
C GLY A 8 -12.15 -15.31 6.05
N ASP A 9 -13.22 -15.62 5.35
CA ASP A 9 -13.50 -14.98 4.07
C ASP A 9 -13.83 -13.49 4.24
N VAL A 10 -14.51 -13.14 5.33
CA VAL A 10 -14.81 -11.75 5.62
C VAL A 10 -13.53 -10.96 5.82
N TYR A 11 -12.58 -11.52 6.54
CA TYR A 11 -11.29 -10.85 6.72
C TYR A 11 -10.55 -10.65 5.41
N LYS A 12 -10.58 -11.64 4.56
CA LYS A 12 -9.91 -11.55 3.28
C LYS A 12 -10.49 -10.45 2.41
N ARG A 13 -11.77 -10.19 2.53
CA ARG A 13 -12.42 -9.14 1.75
C ARG A 13 -12.00 -7.76 2.18
N GLN A 14 -11.58 -7.59 3.43
CA GLN A 14 -11.16 -6.30 3.94
C GLN A 14 -9.76 -5.92 3.50
N SER A 15 -8.95 -6.89 3.13
CA SER A 15 -7.63 -6.62 2.60
C SER A 15 -7.73 -6.38 1.10
N PRO A 16 -6.73 -5.73 0.48
CA PRO A 16 -6.75 -5.52 -0.97
C PRO A 16 -6.71 -6.80 -1.78
N GLY A 17 -6.42 -7.93 -1.14
CA GLY A 17 -6.30 -9.20 -1.85
C GLY A 17 -5.06 -9.29 -2.72
N ILE A 18 -4.14 -8.34 -2.57
CA ILE A 18 -2.92 -8.29 -3.33
C ILE A 18 -1.75 -8.28 -2.34
N PRO A 19 -0.70 -9.10 -2.56
CA PRO A 19 0.45 -9.09 -1.67
C PRO A 19 1.12 -7.72 -1.61
N ILE A 20 1.50 -7.30 -0.41
CA ILE A 20 2.17 -6.02 -0.20
C ILE A 20 3.58 -6.28 0.30
N ARG A 21 4.58 -5.73 -0.41
CA ARG A 21 6.00 -5.85 -0.04
C ARG A 21 6.50 -4.50 0.45
N LEU A 22 7.08 -4.46 1.64
CA LEU A 22 7.56 -3.24 2.26
C LEU A 22 9.05 -3.06 2.08
N ASN A 23 9.53 -1.82 2.20
CA ASN A 23 10.95 -1.47 2.11
C ASN A 23 11.55 -1.87 0.77
N ILE A 24 10.84 -1.60 -0.32
CA ILE A 24 11.25 -1.98 -1.67
C ILE A 24 11.83 -0.78 -2.39
N LYS A 25 12.95 -0.96 -3.05
CA LYS A 25 13.60 0.12 -3.81
C LYS A 25 13.09 0.24 -5.23
N LYS A 26 12.70 -0.88 -5.83
CA LYS A 26 12.19 -0.90 -7.20
C LYS A 26 11.05 -1.91 -7.30
N PRO A 27 9.98 -1.58 -8.04
CA PRO A 27 8.89 -2.53 -8.23
C PRO A 27 9.25 -3.59 -9.27
N LYS A 28 8.55 -4.71 -9.19
CA LYS A 28 8.63 -5.74 -10.20
C LYS A 28 7.70 -5.40 -11.36
N LYS A 29 7.78 -6.20 -12.42
CA LYS A 29 6.85 -6.10 -13.52
C LYS A 29 5.42 -6.33 -13.02
N GLN A 30 4.47 -5.53 -13.47
CA GLN A 30 3.07 -5.64 -13.08
C GLN A 30 2.84 -5.43 -11.57
N GLU A 31 3.72 -4.71 -10.94
CA GLU A 31 3.59 -4.38 -9.52
C GLU A 31 3.37 -2.87 -9.37
N ALA A 32 2.40 -2.48 -8.52
CA ALA A 32 2.20 -1.09 -8.18
C ALA A 32 3.28 -0.65 -7.19
N PHE A 33 3.76 0.57 -7.32
CA PHE A 33 4.79 1.09 -6.43
C PHE A 33 4.26 2.32 -5.70
N ILE A 34 4.19 2.22 -4.38
CA ILE A 34 3.72 3.31 -3.52
C ILE A 34 4.90 4.08 -2.96
N LEU A 35 4.90 5.39 -3.18
CA LEU A 35 5.93 6.28 -2.70
C LEU A 35 5.28 7.42 -1.93
N ILE A 36 6.06 8.11 -1.10
CA ILE A 36 5.55 9.27 -0.41
C ILE A 36 5.57 10.47 -1.35
N LYS A 37 6.75 10.88 -1.80
CA LYS A 37 6.87 12.05 -2.67
C LYS A 37 7.22 11.66 -4.10
N LYS A 38 6.87 12.54 -5.03
CA LYS A 38 7.16 12.33 -6.45
C LYS A 38 8.67 12.28 -6.70
N ARG A 39 9.08 11.32 -7.51
CA ARG A 39 10.47 11.17 -7.93
C ARG A 39 10.66 11.78 -9.32
N LYS A 40 11.92 12.08 -9.63
CA LYS A 40 12.31 12.53 -10.97
C LYS A 40 11.85 11.54 -12.03
N TYR A 41 12.08 10.26 -11.75
CA TYR A 41 11.71 9.16 -12.66
C TYR A 41 10.40 8.57 -12.20
N SER A 42 9.39 8.63 -13.04
CA SER A 42 8.05 8.17 -12.70
C SER A 42 7.47 7.31 -13.82
N LYS A 43 6.76 6.26 -13.44
CA LYS A 43 6.06 5.37 -14.39
C LYS A 43 4.57 5.33 -14.07
N LYS A 44 3.79 4.72 -14.95
CA LYS A 44 2.34 4.61 -14.78
C LYS A 44 1.93 3.87 -13.51
N ASN A 45 2.77 2.94 -13.05
CA ASN A 45 2.48 2.15 -11.86
C ASN A 45 2.96 2.81 -10.56
N PHE A 46 3.48 4.02 -10.63
CA PHE A 46 3.93 4.76 -9.45
C PHE A 46 2.75 5.52 -8.85
N TYR A 47 2.58 5.40 -7.54
CA TYR A 47 1.52 6.06 -6.79
C TYR A 47 2.12 6.87 -5.65
N TYR A 48 1.81 8.14 -5.60
CA TYR A 48 2.38 9.05 -4.63
C TYR A 48 1.35 9.36 -3.56
N LEU A 49 1.74 9.20 -2.28
CA LEU A 49 0.85 9.47 -1.17
C LEU A 49 0.79 10.96 -0.85
N SER A 50 1.91 11.65 -1.03
CA SER A 50 1.97 13.09 -0.79
C SER A 50 3.04 13.72 -1.67
N LYS A 51 2.62 14.52 -2.63
CA LYS A 51 3.56 15.23 -3.50
C LYS A 51 4.40 16.24 -2.73
N LYS A 52 3.91 16.68 -1.58
CA LYS A 52 4.62 17.62 -0.71
C LYS A 52 5.54 16.95 0.30
N ASN A 53 5.67 15.64 0.24
CA ASN A 53 6.45 14.86 1.19
C ASN A 53 5.96 15.05 2.64
N ASN A 54 4.64 15.13 2.80
CA ASN A 54 4.00 15.32 4.09
C ASN A 54 3.42 14.00 4.57
N LEU A 55 3.95 13.48 5.68
CA LEU A 55 3.54 12.17 6.18
C LEU A 55 2.09 12.15 6.67
N LYS A 56 1.59 13.27 7.19
CA LYS A 56 0.20 13.36 7.61
C LYS A 56 -0.73 13.21 6.41
N GLU A 57 -0.41 13.89 5.32
CA GLU A 57 -1.17 13.79 4.08
C GLU A 57 -1.06 12.39 3.49
N ALA A 58 0.13 11.81 3.56
CA ALA A 58 0.35 10.45 3.08
C ALA A 58 -0.51 9.44 3.84
N ALA A 59 -0.61 9.58 5.15
CA ALA A 59 -1.46 8.70 5.95
C ALA A 59 -2.93 8.84 5.56
N LYS A 60 -3.36 10.06 5.30
CA LYS A 60 -4.73 10.35 4.85
C LYS A 60 -5.03 9.67 3.52
N ASN A 61 -4.08 9.69 2.61
CA ASN A 61 -4.27 9.22 1.24
C ASN A 61 -4.03 7.72 1.07
N LEU A 62 -3.54 7.04 2.10
CA LEU A 62 -3.14 5.65 1.99
C LEU A 62 -4.27 4.73 1.51
N TYR A 63 -5.40 4.74 2.19
CA TYR A 63 -6.51 3.85 1.82
C TYR A 63 -7.10 4.20 0.47
N LYS A 64 -7.17 5.49 0.17
CA LYS A 64 -7.63 5.94 -1.15
C LYS A 64 -6.74 5.38 -2.25
N THR A 65 -5.43 5.41 -2.03
CA THR A 65 -4.47 4.89 -2.99
C THR A 65 -4.59 3.38 -3.12
N LEU A 66 -4.73 2.68 -2.00
CA LEU A 66 -4.91 1.22 -2.04
C LEU A 66 -6.16 0.84 -2.81
N ARG A 67 -7.25 1.58 -2.65
CA ARG A 67 -8.47 1.32 -3.41
C ARG A 67 -8.29 1.53 -4.90
N LYS A 68 -7.54 2.57 -5.29
CA LYS A 68 -7.22 2.81 -6.69
C LYS A 68 -6.42 1.65 -7.28
N ILE A 69 -5.43 1.18 -6.56
CA ILE A 69 -4.58 0.08 -7.01
C ILE A 69 -5.40 -1.20 -7.13
N LYS A 70 -6.30 -1.44 -6.20
CA LYS A 70 -7.14 -2.63 -6.22
C LYS A 70 -7.99 -2.71 -7.48
N LYS A 71 -8.42 -1.57 -8.01
CA LYS A 71 -9.22 -1.53 -9.24
C LYS A 71 -8.40 -1.83 -10.49
N LYS A 72 -7.08 -1.77 -10.39
CA LYS A 72 -6.19 -2.11 -11.48
C LYS A 72 -5.79 -3.58 -11.35
N LYS A 73 -5.17 -4.12 -12.38
CA LYS A 73 -4.80 -5.54 -12.39
C LYS A 73 -3.34 -5.76 -12.06
N PHE A 74 -2.90 -5.20 -10.95
CA PHE A 74 -1.55 -5.43 -10.47
C PHE A 74 -1.47 -6.76 -9.73
N LYS A 75 -0.32 -7.42 -9.84
CA LYS A 75 -0.10 -8.70 -9.15
C LYS A 75 0.36 -8.54 -7.72
N SER A 76 1.00 -7.41 -7.41
CA SER A 76 1.46 -7.13 -6.07
C SER A 76 1.67 -5.65 -5.90
N ILE A 77 1.92 -5.22 -4.66
CA ILE A 77 2.18 -3.82 -4.33
C ILE A 77 3.52 -3.73 -3.65
N ALA A 78 4.41 -2.88 -4.16
CA ALA A 78 5.67 -2.57 -3.52
C ALA A 78 5.55 -1.20 -2.86
N VAL A 79 6.13 -1.05 -1.69
CA VAL A 79 6.12 0.22 -0.96
C VAL A 79 7.56 0.60 -0.64
N GLU A 80 7.95 1.83 -0.95
CA GLU A 80 9.28 2.29 -0.60
C GLU A 80 9.41 2.41 0.92
N LYS A 81 10.64 2.48 1.40
CA LYS A 81 10.89 2.61 2.83
C LYS A 81 10.26 3.89 3.35
N ILE A 82 9.41 3.77 4.36
CA ILE A 82 8.76 4.91 5.01
C ILE A 82 9.34 5.04 6.41
N PRO A 83 9.79 6.26 6.80
CA PRO A 83 10.34 6.47 8.15
C PRO A 83 9.35 6.04 9.23
N ASN A 84 9.82 5.27 10.19
CA ASN A 84 8.95 4.72 11.23
C ASN A 84 8.84 5.66 12.43
N ILE A 85 8.52 6.91 12.15
CA ILE A 85 8.34 7.97 13.17
C ILE A 85 7.11 8.79 12.83
N GLY A 86 6.39 9.24 13.86
CA GLY A 86 5.20 10.06 13.67
C GLY A 86 4.17 9.38 12.79
N PHE A 87 3.66 10.09 11.81
CA PHE A 87 2.67 9.54 10.88
C PHE A 87 3.23 8.41 10.02
N GLY A 88 4.55 8.36 9.85
CA GLY A 88 5.19 7.25 9.13
C GLY A 88 4.98 5.93 9.83
N GLU A 89 5.05 5.93 11.15
CA GLU A 89 4.77 4.73 11.94
C GLU A 89 3.33 4.25 11.71
N THR A 90 2.39 5.19 11.67
CA THR A 90 0.99 4.86 11.41
C THR A 90 0.82 4.25 10.03
N ILE A 91 1.47 4.82 9.02
CA ILE A 91 1.40 4.30 7.66
C ILE A 91 1.95 2.88 7.59
N ASN A 92 3.11 2.65 8.21
CA ASN A 92 3.73 1.33 8.22
C ASN A 92 2.83 0.30 8.90
N ASP A 93 2.23 0.67 10.02
CA ASP A 93 1.34 -0.22 10.76
C ASP A 93 0.14 -0.62 9.92
N ARG A 94 -0.47 0.34 9.24
CA ARG A 94 -1.62 0.08 8.37
C ARG A 94 -1.26 -0.79 7.18
N LEU A 95 -0.07 -0.59 6.62
CA LEU A 95 0.39 -1.41 5.51
C LEU A 95 0.65 -2.85 5.95
N ILE A 96 1.24 -3.03 7.12
CA ILE A 96 1.47 -4.37 7.67
C ILE A 96 0.14 -5.09 7.86
N ARG A 97 -0.86 -4.42 8.39
CA ARG A 97 -2.19 -5.00 8.57
C ARG A 97 -2.84 -5.37 7.25
N ALA A 98 -2.69 -4.51 6.26
CA ALA A 98 -3.27 -4.76 4.94
C ALA A 98 -2.57 -5.89 4.20
N SER A 99 -1.31 -6.17 4.54
CA SER A 99 -0.54 -7.22 3.87
C SER A 99 -0.85 -8.63 4.39
N LYS A 100 -1.59 -8.74 5.49
CA LYS A 100 -1.90 -10.04 6.10
C LYS A 100 -3.19 -10.68 5.58
#